data_813857149cc311bc28465535120c109e
#
_entry.id   813857149cc311bc28465535120c109e
#
_cell.length_a   1.000
_cell.length_b   1.000
_cell.length_c   1.000
_cell.angle_alpha   90.00
_cell.angle_beta   90.00
_cell.angle_gamma   90.00
#
_symmetry.space_group_name_H-M   'P 1'
#
loop_
_entity.id
_entity.type
_entity.pdbx_description
1 polymer ?
#
loop_
_entity_poly.entity_id
_entity_poly.type
_entity_poly.pdbx_seq_one_letter_code
_entity_poly.pdbx_strand_id
1 'polypeptide(L)'
;HLEGLETVRTEGAPIPLKPRKKWDNGKDVMLAGDAAGCVAPASGEGIYYAMLGGRVAAEGMHELLQTGDVKAMARAKKAYMREHGKVFWVLGMMQHFWYRNDKRRERFVNICRDEDVQRLTWEAYMNKKLVRANPLAHLRIFFLDTAHLLGITSVKS
;
A
#
# COMPACT_ATOMS: atom_id res chain seq x y z
N HIS A 1 9.13 -14.16 26.61
CA HIS A 1 8.41 -14.02 27.90
C HIS A 1 6.93 -14.40 27.80
N LEU A 2 6.57 -15.30 26.86
CA LEU A 2 5.20 -15.86 26.73
C LEU A 2 5.16 -17.33 27.19
N GLU A 3 6.25 -17.84 27.76
CA GLU A 3 6.31 -19.20 28.31
C GLU A 3 5.35 -19.32 29.49
N GLY A 4 4.54 -20.38 29.49
CA GLY A 4 3.55 -20.65 30.53
C GLY A 4 2.22 -19.91 30.38
N LEU A 5 2.00 -19.18 29.27
CA LEU A 5 0.71 -18.55 28.97
C LEU A 5 -0.17 -19.52 28.15
N GLU A 6 -1.44 -19.56 28.50
CA GLU A 6 -2.44 -20.32 27.75
C GLU A 6 -3.06 -19.46 26.64
N THR A 7 -3.17 -20.03 25.45
CA THR A 7 -3.86 -19.37 24.33
C THR A 7 -5.37 -19.39 24.55
N VAL A 8 -5.94 -18.27 24.92
CA VAL A 8 -7.38 -18.13 25.18
C VAL A 8 -8.18 -18.17 23.88
N ARG A 9 -7.66 -17.55 22.80
CA ARG A 9 -8.35 -17.47 21.51
C ARG A 9 -7.36 -17.20 20.38
N THR A 10 -7.57 -17.87 19.25
CA THR A 10 -6.85 -17.59 18.00
C THR A 10 -7.83 -17.04 16.98
N GLU A 11 -7.50 -15.90 16.38
CA GLU A 11 -8.29 -15.26 15.34
C GLU A 11 -7.43 -15.01 14.11
N GLY A 12 -8.06 -14.99 12.93
CA GLY A 12 -7.40 -14.66 11.67
C GLY A 12 -8.34 -13.93 10.73
N ALA A 13 -7.82 -12.99 9.97
CA ALA A 13 -8.55 -12.30 8.93
C ALA A 13 -7.64 -12.05 7.71
N PRO A 14 -8.18 -12.07 6.48
CA PRO A 14 -7.41 -11.70 5.31
C PRO A 14 -7.09 -10.20 5.34
N ILE A 15 -5.85 -9.85 5.00
CA ILE A 15 -5.44 -8.46 4.85
C ILE A 15 -5.92 -7.93 3.49
N PRO A 16 -6.76 -6.88 3.45
CA PRO A 16 -7.25 -6.33 2.20
C PRO A 16 -6.19 -5.42 1.56
N LEU A 17 -5.53 -5.90 0.52
CA LEU A 17 -4.46 -5.20 -0.20
C LEU A 17 -4.96 -4.25 -1.30
N LYS A 18 -6.22 -3.82 -1.22
CA LYS A 18 -6.81 -2.89 -2.20
C LYS A 18 -7.88 -2.05 -1.54
N PRO A 19 -7.84 -0.71 -1.70
CA PRO A 19 -8.89 0.18 -1.21
C PRO A 19 -10.27 -0.21 -1.75
N ARG A 20 -11.25 -0.27 -0.86
CA ARG A 20 -12.63 -0.58 -1.24
C ARG A 20 -13.21 0.54 -2.11
N LYS A 21 -14.12 0.16 -3.03
CA LYS A 21 -14.81 1.13 -3.89
C LYS A 21 -15.69 2.08 -3.09
N LYS A 22 -16.34 1.59 -2.03
CA LYS A 22 -17.16 2.40 -1.10
C LYS A 22 -16.58 2.28 0.30
N TRP A 23 -16.45 3.40 1.00
CA TRP A 23 -16.01 3.47 2.39
C TRP A 23 -17.15 3.86 3.34
N ASP A 24 -18.29 4.24 2.79
CA ASP A 24 -19.45 4.69 3.54
C ASP A 24 -20.74 4.03 3.02
N ASN A 25 -21.78 4.06 3.84
CA ASN A 25 -23.12 3.58 3.49
C ASN A 25 -24.04 4.71 2.97
N GLY A 26 -23.52 5.92 2.82
CA GLY A 26 -24.27 7.10 2.42
C GLY A 26 -25.26 7.63 3.49
N LYS A 27 -25.11 7.22 4.75
CA LYS A 27 -25.97 7.63 5.87
C LYS A 27 -25.14 8.00 7.11
N ASP A 28 -24.62 7.02 7.83
CA ASP A 28 -24.08 7.17 9.19
C ASP A 28 -22.91 6.24 9.53
N VAL A 29 -22.43 5.44 8.59
CA VAL A 29 -21.31 4.51 8.78
C VAL A 29 -20.20 4.82 7.78
N MET A 30 -18.98 4.90 8.27
CA MET A 30 -17.76 5.01 7.47
C MET A 30 -16.71 3.99 7.90
N LEU A 31 -16.08 3.35 6.91
CA LEU A 31 -15.00 2.37 7.11
C LEU A 31 -13.66 3.11 7.21
N ALA A 32 -12.76 2.59 8.06
CA ALA A 32 -11.38 3.05 8.20
C ALA A 32 -10.42 1.86 8.29
N GLY A 33 -9.12 2.11 8.16
CA GLY A 33 -8.08 1.10 8.29
C GLY A 33 -8.27 -0.08 7.35
N ASP A 34 -8.03 -1.28 7.83
CA ASP A 34 -8.14 -2.52 7.06
C ASP A 34 -9.57 -2.73 6.51
N ALA A 35 -10.60 -2.34 7.26
CA ALA A 35 -11.98 -2.42 6.80
C ALA A 35 -12.24 -1.60 5.52
N ALA A 36 -11.54 -0.48 5.35
CA ALA A 36 -11.56 0.35 4.14
C ALA A 36 -10.58 -0.12 3.05
N GLY A 37 -9.71 -1.09 3.36
CA GLY A 37 -8.63 -1.53 2.50
C GLY A 37 -7.44 -0.57 2.48
N CYS A 38 -7.21 0.13 3.58
CA CYS A 38 -6.09 1.07 3.73
C CYS A 38 -4.78 0.34 4.09
N VAL A 39 -4.43 -0.69 3.34
CA VAL A 39 -3.15 -1.40 3.46
C VAL A 39 -2.41 -1.27 2.15
N ALA A 40 -1.15 -0.83 2.21
CA ALA A 40 -0.34 -0.66 1.01
C ALA A 40 -0.07 -2.02 0.36
N PRO A 41 -0.41 -2.20 -0.92
CA PRO A 41 -0.08 -3.41 -1.66
C PRO A 41 1.44 -3.65 -1.65
N ALA A 42 1.86 -4.85 -1.95
CA ALA A 42 3.24 -5.32 -2.01
C ALA A 42 4.00 -5.29 -0.67
N SER A 43 3.92 -4.21 0.11
CA SER A 43 4.59 -4.11 1.42
C SER A 43 3.77 -4.65 2.59
N GLY A 44 2.44 -4.66 2.47
CA GLY A 44 1.55 -5.02 3.58
C GLY A 44 1.51 -3.94 4.69
N GLU A 45 2.05 -2.74 4.43
CA GLU A 45 2.03 -1.67 5.41
C GLU A 45 0.61 -1.15 5.65
N GLY A 46 0.10 -1.36 6.85
CA GLY A 46 -1.25 -0.93 7.24
C GLY A 46 -1.26 0.15 8.31
N ILE A 47 -0.28 0.19 9.24
CA ILE A 47 -0.33 1.05 10.44
C ILE A 47 -0.47 2.53 10.08
N TYR A 48 0.46 3.06 9.28
CA TYR A 48 0.42 4.47 8.86
C TYR A 48 -0.89 4.80 8.12
N TYR A 49 -1.25 3.96 7.15
CA TYR A 49 -2.44 4.19 6.32
C TYR A 49 -3.75 3.99 7.10
N ALA A 50 -3.78 3.10 8.10
CA ALA A 50 -4.92 2.94 8.98
C ALA A 50 -5.11 4.16 9.89
N MET A 51 -4.03 4.69 10.49
CA MET A 51 -4.08 5.90 11.30
C MET A 51 -4.57 7.11 10.48
N LEU A 52 -4.03 7.28 9.28
CA LEU A 52 -4.46 8.35 8.37
C LEU A 52 -5.91 8.17 7.92
N GLY A 53 -6.30 6.94 7.56
CA GLY A 53 -7.68 6.60 7.20
C GLY A 53 -8.66 6.84 8.34
N GLY A 54 -8.26 6.54 9.58
CA GLY A 54 -9.04 6.83 10.79
C GLY A 54 -9.24 8.33 10.99
N ARG A 55 -8.19 9.14 10.83
CA ARG A 55 -8.29 10.60 10.89
C ARG A 55 -9.25 11.14 9.84
N VAL A 56 -9.07 10.73 8.57
CA VAL A 56 -9.93 11.18 7.46
C VAL A 56 -11.39 10.74 7.66
N ALA A 57 -11.62 9.55 8.21
CA ALA A 57 -12.96 9.08 8.54
C ALA A 57 -13.59 9.94 9.65
N ALA A 58 -12.82 10.26 10.70
CA ALA A 58 -13.29 11.13 11.79
C ALA A 58 -13.64 12.54 11.28
N GLU A 59 -12.79 13.14 10.44
CA GLU A 59 -13.05 14.45 9.81
C GLU A 59 -14.35 14.43 8.97
N GLY A 60 -14.53 13.39 8.13
CA GLY A 60 -15.75 13.23 7.32
C GLY A 60 -17.02 13.01 8.14
N MET A 61 -16.93 12.23 9.21
CA MET A 61 -18.05 12.03 10.14
C MET A 61 -18.35 13.29 10.95
N HIS A 62 -17.33 14.02 11.38
CA HIS A 62 -17.52 15.30 12.05
C HIS A 62 -18.24 16.31 11.17
N GLU A 63 -17.81 16.46 9.91
CA GLU A 63 -18.48 17.34 8.94
C GLU A 63 -19.94 16.92 8.72
N LEU A 64 -20.23 15.61 8.59
CA LEU A 64 -21.59 15.09 8.50
C LEU A 64 -22.44 15.51 9.70
N LEU A 65 -21.92 15.34 10.92
CA LEU A 65 -22.63 15.69 12.15
C LEU A 65 -22.89 17.19 12.28
N GLN A 66 -22.00 18.03 11.79
CA GLN A 66 -22.15 19.50 11.82
C GLN A 66 -23.11 20.02 10.76
N THR A 67 -23.12 19.41 9.58
CA THR A 67 -23.83 19.99 8.41
C THR A 67 -25.05 19.18 7.96
N GLY A 68 -25.18 17.92 8.42
CA GLY A 68 -26.17 16.97 7.91
C GLY A 68 -25.88 16.46 6.49
N ASP A 69 -24.74 16.88 5.87
CA ASP A 69 -24.41 16.47 4.50
C ASP A 69 -23.72 15.11 4.44
N VAL A 70 -24.47 14.08 4.11
CA VAL A 70 -23.95 12.69 3.97
C VAL A 70 -22.83 12.55 2.93
N LYS A 71 -22.67 13.50 2.00
CA LYS A 71 -21.58 13.50 1.01
C LYS A 71 -20.23 13.84 1.62
N ALA A 72 -20.18 14.33 2.87
CA ALA A 72 -18.93 14.60 3.59
C ALA A 72 -18.04 13.36 3.67
N MET A 73 -18.59 12.18 3.97
CA MET A 73 -17.87 10.93 4.02
C MET A 73 -17.22 10.56 2.67
N ALA A 74 -17.95 10.73 1.58
CA ALA A 74 -17.42 10.48 0.24
C ALA A 74 -16.31 11.48 -0.15
N ARG A 75 -16.43 12.76 0.27
CA ARG A 75 -15.38 13.78 0.10
C ARG A 75 -14.10 13.42 0.85
N ALA A 76 -14.24 12.96 2.08
CA ALA A 76 -13.12 12.50 2.92
C ALA A 76 -12.34 11.37 2.23
N LYS A 77 -13.02 10.33 1.76
CA LYS A 77 -12.41 9.27 0.95
C LYS A 77 -11.71 9.84 -0.30
N LYS A 78 -12.37 10.72 -1.04
CA LYS A 78 -11.80 11.32 -2.27
C LYS A 78 -10.51 12.09 -1.97
N ALA A 79 -10.45 12.81 -0.85
CA ALA A 79 -9.25 13.51 -0.40
C ALA A 79 -8.10 12.52 -0.11
N TYR A 80 -8.36 11.44 0.64
CA TYR A 80 -7.40 10.37 0.89
C TYR A 80 -6.87 9.75 -0.41
N MET A 81 -7.75 9.37 -1.33
CA MET A 81 -7.35 8.74 -2.59
C MET A 81 -6.62 9.69 -3.55
N ARG A 82 -6.87 11.00 -3.47
CA ARG A 82 -6.13 12.01 -4.23
C ARG A 82 -4.65 12.06 -3.79
N GLU A 83 -4.40 11.92 -2.50
CA GLU A 83 -3.05 11.96 -1.94
C GLU A 83 -2.30 10.63 -2.13
N HIS A 84 -2.95 9.53 -1.80
CA HIS A 84 -2.29 8.20 -1.72
C HIS A 84 -2.65 7.25 -2.86
N GLY A 85 -3.68 7.53 -3.64
CA GLY A 85 -4.19 6.61 -4.66
C GLY A 85 -3.15 6.20 -5.71
N LYS A 86 -2.23 7.11 -6.08
CA LYS A 86 -1.14 6.80 -7.03
C LYS A 86 -0.15 5.80 -6.45
N VAL A 87 0.20 5.95 -5.17
CA VAL A 87 1.10 5.01 -4.47
C VAL A 87 0.44 3.63 -4.41
N PHE A 88 -0.82 3.56 -4.00
CA PHE A 88 -1.58 2.30 -3.98
C PHE A 88 -1.68 1.65 -5.36
N TRP A 89 -1.87 2.43 -6.41
CA TRP A 89 -1.94 1.91 -7.78
C TRP A 89 -0.59 1.32 -8.22
N VAL A 90 0.52 2.03 -8.01
CA VAL A 90 1.88 1.56 -8.36
C VAL A 90 2.22 0.29 -7.59
N LEU A 91 2.02 0.29 -6.27
CA LEU A 91 2.30 -0.87 -5.43
C LEU A 91 1.41 -2.07 -5.78
N GLY A 92 0.14 -1.81 -6.13
CA GLY A 92 -0.77 -2.86 -6.60
C GLY A 92 -0.35 -3.47 -7.93
N MET A 93 0.17 -2.67 -8.86
CA MET A 93 0.75 -3.14 -10.11
C MET A 93 2.00 -3.97 -9.85
N MET A 94 2.91 -3.50 -9.00
CA MET A 94 4.12 -4.23 -8.60
C MET A 94 3.76 -5.59 -7.98
N GLN A 95 2.81 -5.61 -7.04
CA GLN A 95 2.34 -6.84 -6.42
C GLN A 95 1.80 -7.84 -7.45
N HIS A 96 0.90 -7.39 -8.32
CA HIS A 96 0.33 -8.24 -9.36
C HIS A 96 1.39 -8.82 -10.28
N PHE A 97 2.40 -8.03 -10.58
CA PHE A 97 3.45 -8.40 -11.51
C PHE A 97 4.50 -9.32 -10.90
N TRP A 98 5.09 -8.92 -9.75
CA TRP A 98 6.21 -9.62 -9.13
C TRP A 98 5.80 -10.84 -8.31
N TYR A 99 4.61 -10.81 -7.69
CA TYR A 99 4.20 -11.88 -6.75
C TYR A 99 3.41 -13.00 -7.42
N ARG A 100 3.32 -12.99 -8.75
CA ARG A 100 2.53 -13.96 -9.50
C ARG A 100 3.05 -15.40 -9.42
N ASN A 101 4.36 -15.60 -9.34
CA ASN A 101 5.01 -16.90 -9.19
C ASN A 101 6.41 -16.76 -8.58
N ASP A 102 6.99 -17.89 -8.13
CA ASP A 102 8.27 -17.92 -7.42
C ASP A 102 9.42 -17.35 -8.28
N LYS A 103 9.47 -17.70 -9.55
CA LYS A 103 10.51 -17.20 -10.47
C LYS A 103 10.53 -15.66 -10.55
N ARG A 104 9.37 -15.02 -10.51
CA ARG A 104 9.27 -13.54 -10.50
C ARG A 104 9.64 -12.98 -9.14
N ARG A 105 9.21 -13.64 -8.06
CA ARG A 105 9.59 -13.24 -6.69
C ARG A 105 11.11 -13.25 -6.50
N GLU A 106 11.78 -14.33 -6.94
CA GLU A 106 13.24 -14.43 -6.89
C GLU A 106 13.95 -13.33 -7.71
N ARG A 107 13.42 -13.02 -8.88
CA ARG A 107 13.94 -11.90 -9.69
C ARG A 107 13.77 -10.56 -8.98
N PHE A 108 12.63 -10.33 -8.35
CA PHE A 108 12.40 -9.12 -7.57
C PHE A 108 13.37 -9.02 -6.39
N VAL A 109 13.61 -10.11 -5.66
CA VAL A 109 14.60 -10.16 -4.57
C VAL A 109 16.00 -9.81 -5.09
N ASN A 110 16.38 -10.33 -6.27
CA ASN A 110 17.68 -10.00 -6.87
C ASN A 110 17.81 -8.52 -7.24
N ILE A 111 16.75 -7.89 -7.76
CA ILE A 111 16.74 -6.44 -8.04
C ILE A 111 16.92 -5.63 -6.76
N CYS A 112 16.37 -6.08 -5.63
CA CYS A 112 16.54 -5.44 -4.32
C CYS A 112 17.98 -5.45 -3.79
N ARG A 113 18.92 -6.14 -4.46
CA ARG A 113 20.37 -6.04 -4.16
C ARG A 113 21.03 -4.79 -4.73
N ASP A 114 20.38 -4.11 -5.67
CA ASP A 114 20.88 -2.87 -6.25
C ASP A 114 20.69 -1.71 -5.26
N GLU A 115 21.77 -0.95 -5.00
CA GLU A 115 21.79 0.13 -4.01
C GLU A 115 20.83 1.27 -4.36
N ASP A 116 20.67 1.59 -5.65
CA ASP A 116 19.72 2.62 -6.10
C ASP A 116 18.27 2.17 -5.85
N VAL A 117 17.97 0.88 -6.08
CA VAL A 117 16.67 0.30 -5.76
C VAL A 117 16.39 0.37 -4.27
N GLN A 118 17.36 -0.01 -3.43
CA GLN A 118 17.24 0.06 -1.98
C GLN A 118 16.98 1.48 -1.51
N ARG A 119 17.80 2.43 -1.95
CA ARG A 119 17.69 3.84 -1.58
C ARG A 119 16.34 4.43 -1.98
N LEU A 120 15.94 4.28 -3.24
CA LEU A 120 14.68 4.83 -3.74
C LEU A 120 13.45 4.18 -3.07
N THR A 121 13.52 2.87 -2.80
CA THR A 121 12.48 2.15 -2.07
C THR A 121 12.37 2.66 -0.64
N TRP A 122 13.51 2.83 0.04
CA TRP A 122 13.56 3.36 1.40
C TRP A 122 13.01 4.79 1.46
N GLU A 123 13.46 5.68 0.58
CA GLU A 123 12.97 7.06 0.52
C GLU A 123 11.47 7.14 0.24
N ALA A 124 10.97 6.32 -0.71
CA ALA A 124 9.54 6.25 -1.01
C ALA A 124 8.73 5.71 0.18
N TYR A 125 9.27 4.71 0.86
CA TYR A 125 8.65 4.11 2.05
C TYR A 125 8.59 5.12 3.22
N MET A 126 9.70 5.80 3.51
CA MET A 126 9.76 6.78 4.60
C MET A 126 8.89 8.00 4.34
N ASN A 127 8.89 8.52 3.12
CA ASN A 127 8.15 9.74 2.76
C ASN A 127 6.70 9.46 2.34
N LYS A 128 6.29 8.19 2.21
CA LYS A 128 4.95 7.78 1.76
C LYS A 128 4.52 8.39 0.41
N LYS A 129 5.50 8.70 -0.43
CA LYS A 129 5.32 9.35 -1.74
C LYS A 129 6.21 8.67 -2.78
N LEU A 130 5.77 8.70 -4.02
CA LEU A 130 6.63 8.29 -5.13
C LEU A 130 7.76 9.31 -5.28
N VAL A 131 8.99 8.87 -5.06
CA VAL A 131 10.18 9.72 -5.16
C VAL A 131 10.44 10.02 -6.64
N ARG A 132 10.50 11.28 -7.00
CA ARG A 132 10.95 11.73 -8.33
C ARG A 132 12.48 11.96 -8.32
N ALA A 133 13.22 10.99 -7.80
CA ALA A 133 14.67 11.10 -7.76
C ALA A 133 15.28 10.66 -9.08
N ASN A 134 16.38 11.32 -9.45
CA ASN A 134 17.28 11.00 -10.54
C ASN A 134 16.71 10.20 -11.73
N PRO A 135 16.36 10.86 -12.87
CA PRO A 135 15.79 10.18 -14.04
C PRO A 135 16.64 9.01 -14.55
N LEU A 136 17.96 9.08 -14.40
CA LEU A 136 18.90 8.03 -14.79
C LEU A 136 18.76 6.79 -13.92
N ALA A 137 18.55 6.94 -12.60
CA ALA A 137 18.32 5.81 -11.71
C ALA A 137 16.99 5.11 -12.05
N HIS A 138 15.93 5.87 -12.32
CA HIS A 138 14.65 5.29 -12.76
C HIS A 138 14.77 4.57 -14.11
N LEU A 139 15.52 5.15 -15.04
CA LEU A 139 15.76 4.53 -16.35
C LEU A 139 16.58 3.23 -16.19
N ARG A 140 17.63 3.26 -15.37
CA ARG A 140 18.45 2.08 -15.06
C ARG A 140 17.61 0.98 -14.42
N ILE A 141 16.80 1.31 -13.43
CA ILE A 141 15.88 0.36 -12.76
C ILE A 141 14.90 -0.22 -13.77
N PHE A 142 14.31 0.61 -14.64
CA PHE A 142 13.39 0.15 -15.68
C PHE A 142 14.07 -0.84 -16.65
N PHE A 143 15.32 -0.57 -17.06
CA PHE A 143 16.07 -1.49 -17.92
C PHE A 143 16.44 -2.79 -17.18
N LEU A 144 16.86 -2.71 -15.91
CA LEU A 144 17.14 -3.89 -15.08
C LEU A 144 15.86 -4.72 -14.92
N ASP A 145 14.75 -4.10 -14.56
CA ASP A 145 13.45 -4.75 -14.44
C ASP A 145 13.05 -5.44 -15.74
N THR A 146 13.20 -4.75 -16.87
CA THR A 146 12.87 -5.28 -18.19
C THR A 146 13.78 -6.46 -18.56
N ALA A 147 15.08 -6.35 -18.33
CA ALA A 147 16.06 -7.41 -18.59
C ALA A 147 15.79 -8.67 -17.72
N HIS A 148 15.49 -8.45 -16.43
CA HIS A 148 15.08 -9.53 -15.54
C HIS A 148 13.74 -10.17 -15.96
N LEU A 149 12.81 -9.38 -16.46
CA LEU A 149 11.54 -9.89 -16.98
C LEU A 149 11.70 -10.76 -18.20
N LEU A 150 12.52 -10.31 -19.14
CA LEU A 150 12.81 -11.03 -20.39
C LEU A 150 13.73 -12.25 -20.15
N GLY A 151 14.29 -12.40 -18.93
CA GLY A 151 15.19 -13.50 -18.60
C GLY A 151 16.57 -13.37 -19.22
N ILE A 152 16.97 -12.16 -19.62
CA ILE A 152 18.26 -11.85 -20.27
C ILE A 152 19.39 -11.87 -19.24
N THR A 153 19.09 -11.57 -17.97
CA THR A 153 20.05 -11.65 -16.87
C THR A 153 19.88 -12.96 -16.09
N SER A 154 20.95 -13.74 -15.95
CA SER A 154 20.94 -14.94 -15.14
C SER A 154 20.87 -14.59 -13.65
N VAL A 155 20.02 -15.32 -12.92
CA VAL A 155 20.04 -15.33 -11.46
C VAL A 155 21.36 -16.01 -11.07
N LYS A 156 22.34 -15.25 -10.57
CA LYS A 156 23.52 -15.86 -9.93
C LYS A 156 23.03 -16.50 -8.63
N SER A 157 23.08 -17.81 -8.60
CA SER A 157 22.90 -18.64 -7.41
C SER A 157 23.92 -18.32 -6.35
#